data_3db647b936e97e96ebebef848fbd37de
#
_entry.id   3db647b936e97e96ebebef848fbd37de
#
_cell.length_a   1.000
_cell.length_b   1.000
_cell.length_c   1.000
_cell.angle_alpha   90.00
_cell.angle_beta   90.00
_cell.angle_gamma   90.00
#
_symmetry.space_group_name_H-M   'P 1'
#
loop_
_entity.id
_entity.type
_entity.pdbx_description
1 polymer ?
#
loop_
_entity_poly.entity_id
_entity_poly.type
_entity_poly.pdbx_seq_one_letter_code
_entity_poly.pdbx_strand_id
1 'polypeptide(L)'
;MQRELYEVEKDRFDLKDSSLYHLQGTWPKDHKPEAVLDGEKLPAVISAQERVSALERFKDLDLVNGERVQMEICLPDLEGKKKLVVYAVKGEKRIRWFSVPAAQLYRKQGKPQYFIESIEVEAGEKICRVRGWAAFNSPLTIRLEDRSRKEIPCEITRLKRVDVQNQYQETEIDEKSGFFFEFHYDSVKEFYIVFEAGNVRTLRLVHLQPQKRLAEKAAVYFRKGSRYM
;
A
#
# COMPACT_ATOMS: atom_id res chain seq x y z
N MET A 1 -26.22 -12.88 -12.74
CA MET A 1 -26.09 -12.34 -11.38
C MET A 1 -24.81 -11.49 -11.37
N GLN A 2 -24.94 -10.17 -11.60
CA GLN A 2 -23.83 -9.23 -11.59
C GLN A 2 -23.30 -9.16 -10.16
N ARG A 3 -22.01 -9.46 -9.95
CA ARG A 3 -21.34 -9.19 -8.69
C ARG A 3 -21.08 -7.69 -8.64
N GLU A 4 -21.79 -7.00 -7.76
CA GLU A 4 -21.46 -5.62 -7.39
C GLU A 4 -20.09 -5.65 -6.70
N LEU A 5 -19.09 -5.08 -7.37
CA LEU A 5 -17.71 -5.03 -6.86
C LEU A 5 -17.54 -3.74 -6.04
N TYR A 6 -17.91 -3.82 -4.76
CA TYR A 6 -17.56 -2.80 -3.79
C TYR A 6 -16.23 -3.20 -3.16
N GLU A 7 -15.17 -2.41 -3.36
CA GLU A 7 -13.85 -2.75 -2.85
C GLU A 7 -13.07 -1.52 -2.37
N VAL A 8 -12.15 -1.76 -1.45
CA VAL A 8 -11.15 -0.78 -1.04
C VAL A 8 -9.97 -0.84 -1.99
N GLU A 9 -9.68 0.27 -2.67
CA GLU A 9 -8.59 0.42 -3.61
C GLU A 9 -7.28 0.83 -2.92
N LYS A 10 -7.38 1.66 -1.89
CA LYS A 10 -6.25 2.19 -1.12
C LYS A 10 -6.58 2.28 0.37
N ASP A 11 -5.56 2.05 1.18
CA ASP A 11 -5.59 2.27 2.62
C ASP A 11 -4.31 2.94 3.11
N ARG A 12 -4.43 3.86 4.08
CA ARG A 12 -3.28 4.52 4.69
C ARG A 12 -3.60 5.09 6.07
N PHE A 13 -2.57 5.24 6.90
CA PHE A 13 -2.65 6.09 8.09
C PHE A 13 -2.37 7.54 7.71
N ASP A 14 -2.98 8.46 8.45
CA ASP A 14 -2.54 9.85 8.45
C ASP A 14 -1.12 9.94 9.06
N LEU A 15 -0.30 10.85 8.52
CA LEU A 15 1.09 10.96 8.97
C LEU A 15 1.24 11.92 10.18
N LYS A 16 0.30 12.83 10.39
CA LYS A 16 0.26 13.73 11.56
C LYS A 16 -0.43 13.08 12.73
N ASP A 17 -1.55 12.40 12.45
CA ASP A 17 -2.37 11.75 13.45
C ASP A 17 -2.47 10.24 13.15
N SER A 18 -1.65 9.47 13.83
CA SER A 18 -1.61 8.02 13.69
C SER A 18 -2.89 7.31 14.17
N SER A 19 -3.83 8.01 14.77
CA SER A 19 -5.16 7.50 15.06
C SER A 19 -6.11 7.54 13.86
N LEU A 20 -5.83 8.38 12.86
CA LEU A 20 -6.67 8.51 11.67
C LEU A 20 -6.26 7.51 10.57
N TYR A 21 -7.19 6.66 10.20
CA TYR A 21 -7.02 5.67 9.14
C TYR A 21 -7.97 5.96 7.98
N HIS A 22 -7.39 6.12 6.80
CA HIS A 22 -8.11 6.48 5.58
C HIS A 22 -8.28 5.26 4.68
N LEU A 23 -9.50 5.07 4.20
CA LEU A 23 -9.86 4.08 3.18
C LEU A 23 -10.41 4.82 1.96
N GLN A 24 -10.01 4.39 0.77
CA GLN A 24 -10.52 4.90 -0.50
C GLN A 24 -10.99 3.73 -1.35
N GLY A 25 -12.14 3.87 -1.99
CA GLY A 25 -12.66 2.81 -2.85
C GLY A 25 -14.07 3.07 -3.36
N THR A 26 -14.70 2.01 -3.85
CA THR A 26 -16.08 2.04 -4.35
C THR A 26 -17.04 1.61 -3.25
N TRP A 27 -18.02 2.46 -2.96
CA TRP A 27 -19.00 2.29 -1.88
C TRP A 27 -20.42 2.10 -2.42
N PRO A 28 -21.24 1.22 -1.82
CA PRO A 28 -22.63 1.08 -2.23
C PRO A 28 -23.43 2.32 -1.87
N LYS A 29 -24.14 2.87 -2.85
CA LYS A 29 -24.94 4.09 -2.71
C LYS A 29 -26.00 3.93 -1.60
N ASP A 30 -26.29 5.01 -0.91
CA ASP A 30 -27.29 5.08 0.18
C ASP A 30 -27.01 4.17 1.40
N HIS A 31 -25.78 3.68 1.56
CA HIS A 31 -25.39 2.94 2.75
C HIS A 31 -24.60 3.82 3.73
N LYS A 32 -24.84 3.60 5.03
CA LYS A 32 -24.07 4.26 6.11
C LYS A 32 -22.86 3.43 6.48
N PRO A 33 -21.72 4.06 6.81
CA PRO A 33 -20.54 3.34 7.27
C PRO A 33 -20.74 2.87 8.72
N GLU A 34 -20.24 1.66 9.00
CA GLU A 34 -20.10 1.15 10.35
C GLU A 34 -18.74 0.46 10.46
N ALA A 35 -17.79 1.10 11.15
CA ALA A 35 -16.51 0.52 11.47
C ALA A 35 -16.57 -0.18 12.83
N VAL A 36 -16.02 -1.39 12.90
CA VAL A 36 -16.08 -2.24 14.11
C VAL A 36 -14.70 -2.83 14.36
N LEU A 37 -14.16 -2.60 15.55
CA LEU A 37 -12.92 -3.21 16.03
C LEU A 37 -13.25 -4.17 17.17
N ASP A 38 -13.06 -5.46 16.96
CA ASP A 38 -13.35 -6.52 17.95
C ASP A 38 -14.77 -6.45 18.55
N GLY A 39 -15.76 -6.04 17.78
CA GLY A 39 -17.15 -5.90 18.21
C GLY A 39 -17.53 -4.49 18.70
N GLU A 40 -16.57 -3.62 18.94
CA GLU A 40 -16.78 -2.23 19.35
C GLU A 40 -16.92 -1.31 18.13
N LYS A 41 -17.95 -0.46 18.11
CA LYS A 41 -18.16 0.52 17.04
C LYS A 41 -17.19 1.69 17.19
N LEU A 42 -16.59 2.07 16.06
CA LEU A 42 -15.67 3.21 15.98
C LEU A 42 -16.31 4.37 15.23
N PRO A 43 -15.90 5.60 15.55
CA PRO A 43 -16.23 6.77 14.72
C PRO A 43 -15.70 6.59 13.31
N ALA A 44 -16.57 6.75 12.31
CA ALA A 44 -16.22 6.70 10.91
C ALA A 44 -17.00 7.75 10.14
N VAL A 45 -16.30 8.53 9.32
CA VAL A 45 -16.87 9.57 8.46
C VAL A 45 -16.61 9.18 7.02
N ILE A 46 -17.61 9.30 6.16
CA ILE A 46 -17.51 9.02 4.74
C ILE A 46 -17.79 10.29 3.95
N SER A 47 -16.97 10.57 2.96
CA SER A 47 -17.13 11.69 2.02
C SER A 47 -17.08 11.17 0.59
N ALA A 48 -17.96 11.71 -0.27
CA ALA A 48 -17.89 11.44 -1.70
C ALA A 48 -16.65 12.14 -2.28
N GLN A 49 -15.90 11.43 -3.13
CA GLN A 49 -14.82 12.05 -3.89
C GLN A 49 -15.37 12.56 -5.23
N GLU A 50 -15.06 13.82 -5.55
CA GLU A 50 -15.27 14.32 -6.91
C GLU A 50 -14.45 13.46 -7.89
N ARG A 51 -15.07 13.13 -9.03
CA ARG A 51 -14.43 12.34 -10.09
C ARG A 51 -13.22 13.09 -10.65
N VAL A 52 -12.03 12.77 -10.18
CA VAL A 52 -10.82 13.10 -10.92
C VAL A 52 -10.78 12.18 -12.16
N SER A 53 -10.58 12.75 -13.32
CA SER A 53 -10.72 12.21 -14.69
C SER A 53 -9.96 10.91 -15.05
N ALA A 54 -9.44 10.15 -14.09
CA ALA A 54 -8.78 8.86 -14.33
C ALA A 54 -9.74 7.73 -14.77
N LEU A 55 -11.05 7.96 -14.74
CA LEU A 55 -12.09 6.98 -15.09
C LEU A 55 -12.42 6.89 -16.59
N GLU A 56 -11.70 7.60 -17.46
CA GLU A 56 -11.92 7.43 -18.90
C GLU A 56 -11.61 6.03 -19.44
N ARG A 57 -10.81 5.23 -18.71
CA ARG A 57 -10.51 3.84 -19.10
C ARG A 57 -11.59 2.81 -18.75
N PHE A 58 -12.60 3.18 -17.98
CA PHE A 58 -13.66 2.27 -17.51
C PHE A 58 -15.06 2.75 -17.85
N LYS A 59 -15.22 3.54 -18.92
CA LYS A 59 -16.55 4.04 -19.38
C LYS A 59 -17.54 2.93 -19.72
N ASP A 60 -17.07 1.72 -20.00
CA ASP A 60 -17.91 0.60 -20.44
C ASP A 60 -18.33 -0.37 -19.30
N LEU A 61 -17.86 -0.14 -18.09
CA LEU A 61 -18.40 -0.87 -16.93
C LEU A 61 -19.47 0.01 -16.30
N ASP A 62 -20.73 -0.31 -16.60
CA ASP A 62 -21.89 0.14 -15.84
C ASP A 62 -21.67 -0.20 -14.36
N LEU A 63 -20.98 0.67 -13.62
CA LEU A 63 -20.93 0.65 -12.16
C LEU A 63 -22.31 1.08 -11.66
N VAL A 64 -23.28 0.24 -11.91
CA VAL A 64 -24.64 0.39 -11.47
C VAL A 64 -24.62 0.36 -9.95
N ASN A 65 -24.77 1.52 -9.32
CA ASN A 65 -24.99 1.76 -7.88
C ASN A 65 -23.78 1.90 -6.94
N GLY A 66 -22.55 2.14 -7.41
CA GLY A 66 -21.41 2.49 -6.57
C GLY A 66 -21.00 3.97 -6.71
N GLU A 67 -20.55 4.57 -5.64
CA GLU A 67 -19.92 5.90 -5.63
C GLU A 67 -18.48 5.79 -5.13
N ARG A 68 -17.59 6.65 -5.63
CA ARG A 68 -16.24 6.70 -5.14
C ARG A 68 -16.19 7.51 -3.86
N VAL A 69 -15.61 6.94 -2.82
CA VAL A 69 -15.59 7.55 -1.51
C VAL A 69 -14.21 7.53 -0.88
N GLN A 70 -14.01 8.46 0.02
CA GLN A 70 -12.98 8.41 1.04
C GLN A 70 -13.65 8.26 2.40
N MET A 71 -13.14 7.36 3.22
CA MET A 71 -13.61 7.13 4.58
C MET A 71 -12.47 7.37 5.55
N GLU A 72 -12.77 8.06 6.64
CA GLU A 72 -11.87 8.28 7.76
C GLU A 72 -12.39 7.52 8.96
N ILE A 73 -11.52 6.76 9.63
CA ILE A 73 -11.84 5.98 10.82
C ILE A 73 -10.88 6.39 11.92
N CYS A 74 -11.40 6.81 13.06
CA CYS A 74 -10.58 7.05 14.24
C CYS A 74 -10.31 5.71 14.94
N LEU A 75 -9.05 5.27 14.89
CA LEU A 75 -8.60 4.01 15.49
C LEU A 75 -7.96 4.30 16.86
N PRO A 76 -8.28 3.54 17.90
CA PRO A 76 -7.54 3.55 19.15
C PRO A 76 -6.18 2.88 18.98
N ASP A 77 -5.43 2.72 20.08
CA ASP A 77 -4.28 1.83 20.09
C ASP A 77 -4.72 0.42 19.69
N LEU A 78 -3.99 -0.15 18.73
CA LEU A 78 -4.30 -1.45 18.14
C LEU A 78 -3.56 -2.61 18.81
N GLU A 79 -2.78 -2.35 19.87
CA GLU A 79 -2.09 -3.41 20.60
C GLU A 79 -3.09 -4.42 21.19
N GLY A 80 -2.85 -5.69 20.95
CA GLY A 80 -3.75 -6.77 21.43
C GLY A 80 -5.09 -6.88 20.71
N LYS A 81 -5.43 -5.95 19.82
CA LYS A 81 -6.66 -6.01 19.01
C LYS A 81 -6.54 -7.07 17.91
N LYS A 82 -7.68 -7.66 17.53
CA LYS A 82 -7.73 -8.78 16.58
C LYS A 82 -8.03 -8.34 15.17
N LYS A 83 -9.12 -7.55 14.98
CA LYS A 83 -9.64 -7.32 13.63
C LYS A 83 -10.48 -6.05 13.52
N LEU A 84 -10.17 -5.25 12.49
CA LEU A 84 -11.04 -4.17 12.02
C LEU A 84 -11.93 -4.71 10.89
N VAL A 85 -13.22 -4.40 10.95
CA VAL A 85 -14.18 -4.69 9.89
C VAL A 85 -14.99 -3.42 9.61
N VAL A 86 -15.18 -3.10 8.33
CA VAL A 86 -16.04 -2.00 7.90
C VAL A 86 -17.21 -2.55 7.12
N TYR A 87 -18.40 -2.16 7.51
CA TYR A 87 -19.65 -2.54 6.89
C TYR A 87 -20.33 -1.33 6.25
N ALA A 88 -20.93 -1.57 5.10
CA ALA A 88 -21.94 -0.71 4.51
C ALA A 88 -23.33 -1.18 4.97
N VAL A 89 -24.06 -0.30 5.64
CA VAL A 89 -25.33 -0.65 6.32
C VAL A 89 -26.49 0.12 5.71
N LYS A 90 -27.57 -0.61 5.31
CA LYS A 90 -28.84 -0.03 4.85
C LYS A 90 -30.02 -0.79 5.46
N GLY A 91 -30.71 -0.18 6.44
CA GLY A 91 -31.70 -0.89 7.26
C GLY A 91 -31.06 -2.07 8.00
N GLU A 92 -31.61 -3.27 7.80
CA GLU A 92 -31.08 -4.51 8.41
C GLU A 92 -29.97 -5.16 7.60
N LYS A 93 -29.72 -4.71 6.36
CA LYS A 93 -28.67 -5.26 5.49
C LYS A 93 -27.30 -4.72 5.88
N ARG A 94 -26.33 -5.62 6.03
CA ARG A 94 -24.93 -5.30 6.25
C ARG A 94 -24.06 -5.97 5.19
N ILE A 95 -23.32 -5.18 4.44
CA ILE A 95 -22.36 -5.64 3.43
C ILE A 95 -20.97 -5.41 4.01
N ARG A 96 -20.17 -6.46 4.13
CA ARG A 96 -18.76 -6.31 4.55
C ARG A 96 -17.96 -5.70 3.40
N TRP A 97 -17.56 -4.45 3.58
CA TRP A 97 -16.79 -3.71 2.58
C TRP A 97 -15.28 -3.90 2.73
N PHE A 98 -14.79 -3.87 3.98
CA PHE A 98 -13.38 -4.01 4.28
C PHE A 98 -13.15 -4.88 5.51
N SER A 99 -12.01 -5.57 5.54
CA SER A 99 -11.66 -6.37 6.70
C SER A 99 -10.15 -6.61 6.73
N VAL A 100 -9.52 -6.27 7.86
CA VAL A 100 -8.08 -6.40 8.04
C VAL A 100 -7.74 -6.85 9.46
N PRO A 101 -6.75 -7.74 9.66
CA PRO A 101 -6.23 -8.06 11.00
C PRO A 101 -5.62 -6.80 11.64
N ALA A 102 -5.97 -6.50 12.89
CA ALA A 102 -5.43 -5.33 13.59
C ALA A 102 -3.91 -5.34 13.70
N ALA A 103 -3.28 -6.51 13.79
CA ALA A 103 -1.83 -6.65 13.75
C ALA A 103 -1.17 -6.12 12.47
N GLN A 104 -1.86 -6.13 11.33
CA GLN A 104 -1.34 -5.51 10.09
C GLN A 104 -1.39 -3.99 10.17
N LEU A 105 -2.44 -3.43 10.75
CA LEU A 105 -2.59 -1.99 10.97
C LEU A 105 -1.59 -1.50 12.02
N TYR A 106 -1.45 -2.20 13.14
CA TYR A 106 -0.51 -1.88 14.21
C TYR A 106 0.95 -1.77 13.71
N ARG A 107 1.32 -2.61 12.74
CA ARG A 107 2.65 -2.52 12.11
C ARG A 107 2.88 -1.25 11.28
N LYS A 108 1.81 -0.60 10.84
CA LYS A 108 1.84 0.63 10.03
C LYS A 108 1.56 1.90 10.84
N GLN A 109 0.84 1.77 11.96
CA GLN A 109 0.39 2.90 12.79
C GLN A 109 1.59 3.67 13.35
N GLY A 110 1.62 4.98 13.12
CA GLY A 110 2.70 5.86 13.57
C GLY A 110 4.08 5.57 12.96
N LYS A 111 4.13 4.91 11.78
CA LYS A 111 5.38 4.53 11.11
C LYS A 111 5.48 5.12 9.71
N PRO A 112 6.70 5.22 9.16
CA PRO A 112 6.88 5.61 7.77
C PRO A 112 6.02 4.78 6.83
N GLN A 113 5.28 5.46 5.96
CA GLN A 113 4.54 4.84 4.88
C GLN A 113 5.46 4.70 3.66
N TYR A 114 5.41 3.57 2.99
CA TYR A 114 6.26 3.33 1.82
C TYR A 114 5.60 2.40 0.82
N PHE A 115 6.06 2.48 -0.42
CA PHE A 115 5.69 1.56 -1.48
C PHE A 115 6.91 1.26 -2.36
N ILE A 116 7.14 -0.03 -2.65
CA ILE A 116 8.17 -0.49 -3.58
C ILE A 116 7.51 -0.66 -4.94
N GLU A 117 7.90 0.16 -5.91
CA GLU A 117 7.34 0.15 -7.26
C GLU A 117 7.96 -0.94 -8.14
N SER A 118 9.29 -1.06 -8.06
CA SER A 118 10.00 -2.10 -8.80
C SER A 118 11.20 -2.64 -8.03
N ILE A 119 11.50 -3.92 -8.27
CA ILE A 119 12.74 -4.57 -7.90
C ILE A 119 13.23 -5.31 -9.13
N GLU A 120 14.33 -4.87 -9.69
CA GLU A 120 14.95 -5.45 -10.87
C GLU A 120 16.26 -6.12 -10.50
N VAL A 121 16.43 -7.36 -10.91
CA VAL A 121 17.62 -8.18 -10.61
C VAL A 121 18.28 -8.59 -11.91
N GLU A 122 19.46 -8.06 -12.16
CA GLU A 122 20.28 -8.38 -13.31
C GLU A 122 21.32 -9.45 -12.95
N ALA A 123 21.00 -10.70 -13.26
CA ALA A 123 21.78 -11.84 -12.78
C ALA A 123 23.20 -11.91 -13.38
N GLY A 124 23.38 -11.42 -14.63
CA GLY A 124 24.68 -11.41 -15.31
C GLY A 124 25.71 -10.49 -14.64
N GLU A 125 25.27 -9.30 -14.26
CA GLU A 125 26.09 -8.28 -13.63
C GLU A 125 25.99 -8.29 -12.09
N LYS A 126 25.10 -9.11 -11.55
CA LYS A 126 24.78 -9.19 -10.11
C LYS A 126 24.35 -7.84 -9.53
N ILE A 127 23.58 -7.09 -10.30
CA ILE A 127 23.05 -5.78 -9.90
C ILE A 127 21.58 -5.92 -9.48
N CYS A 128 21.23 -5.28 -8.38
CA CYS A 128 19.85 -5.08 -7.94
C CYS A 128 19.51 -3.60 -7.98
N ARG A 129 18.40 -3.27 -8.65
CA ARG A 129 17.81 -1.92 -8.71
C ARG A 129 16.50 -1.92 -7.99
N VAL A 130 16.29 -0.95 -7.13
CA VAL A 130 15.01 -0.78 -6.43
C VAL A 130 14.53 0.64 -6.58
N ARG A 131 13.24 0.77 -6.87
CA ARG A 131 12.55 2.06 -6.96
C ARG A 131 11.30 2.06 -6.11
N GLY A 132 11.02 3.20 -5.50
CA GLY A 132 9.83 3.35 -4.69
C GLY A 132 9.69 4.75 -4.12
N TRP A 133 8.81 4.88 -3.13
CA TRP A 133 8.68 6.08 -2.34
C TRP A 133 8.48 5.75 -0.85
N ALA A 134 8.84 6.69 0.00
CA ALA A 134 8.60 6.64 1.43
C ALA A 134 8.29 8.05 1.96
N ALA A 135 7.29 8.15 2.83
CA ALA A 135 6.82 9.40 3.42
C ALA A 135 6.61 9.25 4.93
N PHE A 136 6.94 10.32 5.64
CA PHE A 136 6.69 10.48 7.07
C PHE A 136 6.60 11.96 7.41
N ASN A 137 6.11 12.30 8.60
CA ASN A 137 5.96 13.67 9.08
C ASN A 137 7.28 14.31 9.60
N SER A 138 8.39 13.65 9.42
CA SER A 138 9.74 14.14 9.77
C SER A 138 10.77 13.62 8.78
N PRO A 139 11.99 14.18 8.75
CA PRO A 139 13.03 13.74 7.83
C PRO A 139 13.29 12.24 7.92
N LEU A 140 13.32 11.59 6.76
CA LEU A 140 13.42 10.15 6.63
C LEU A 140 14.76 9.72 6.04
N THR A 141 15.47 8.87 6.78
CA THR A 141 16.68 8.19 6.29
C THR A 141 16.30 6.84 5.70
N ILE A 142 16.89 6.51 4.55
CA ILE A 142 16.73 5.21 3.90
C ILE A 142 18.11 4.58 3.82
N ARG A 143 18.24 3.30 4.21
CA ARG A 143 19.48 2.53 4.07
C ARG A 143 19.18 1.06 3.82
N LEU A 144 20.20 0.31 3.41
CA LEU A 144 20.11 -1.13 3.22
C LEU A 144 20.87 -1.85 4.33
N GLU A 145 20.32 -2.99 4.77
CA GLU A 145 20.96 -3.87 5.74
C GLU A 145 20.87 -5.32 5.28
N ASP A 146 21.90 -6.10 5.55
CA ASP A 146 21.88 -7.55 5.39
C ASP A 146 21.08 -8.23 6.53
N ARG A 147 21.01 -9.54 6.52
CA ARG A 147 20.36 -10.33 7.60
C ARG A 147 21.00 -10.14 8.97
N SER A 148 22.30 -9.87 9.03
CA SER A 148 23.03 -9.63 10.27
C SER A 148 22.90 -8.20 10.77
N ARG A 149 22.09 -7.36 10.09
CA ARG A 149 21.88 -5.94 10.37
C ARG A 149 23.10 -5.06 10.08
N LYS A 150 24.05 -5.59 9.32
CA LYS A 150 25.17 -4.81 8.80
C LYS A 150 24.69 -4.00 7.60
N GLU A 151 25.07 -2.73 7.56
CA GLU A 151 24.75 -1.84 6.44
C GLU A 151 25.41 -2.32 5.14
N ILE A 152 24.61 -2.34 4.07
CA ILE A 152 25.06 -2.58 2.71
C ILE A 152 25.32 -1.20 2.09
N PRO A 153 26.57 -0.84 1.77
CA PRO A 153 26.86 0.44 1.18
C PRO A 153 26.21 0.58 -0.20
N CYS A 154 25.41 1.63 -0.37
CA CYS A 154 24.85 2.01 -1.66
C CYS A 154 24.54 3.51 -1.67
N GLU A 155 24.55 4.10 -2.85
CA GLU A 155 24.07 5.45 -3.06
C GLU A 155 22.55 5.42 -3.27
N ILE A 156 21.83 6.25 -2.50
CA ILE A 156 20.39 6.37 -2.59
C ILE A 156 20.05 7.72 -3.19
N THR A 157 19.56 7.71 -4.43
CA THR A 157 19.08 8.90 -5.12
C THR A 157 17.67 9.22 -4.67
N ARG A 158 17.44 10.42 -4.14
CA ARG A 158 16.12 10.92 -3.75
C ARG A 158 15.44 11.57 -4.95
N LEU A 159 14.16 11.23 -5.17
CA LEU A 159 13.39 11.65 -6.34
C LEU A 159 12.16 12.47 -5.91
N LYS A 160 11.85 13.52 -6.66
CA LYS A 160 10.63 14.30 -6.45
C LYS A 160 9.40 13.49 -6.84
N ARG A 161 8.35 13.52 -5.97
CA ARG A 161 7.10 12.76 -6.14
C ARG A 161 5.88 13.62 -5.83
N VAL A 162 5.43 14.33 -6.84
CA VAL A 162 4.24 15.20 -6.74
C VAL A 162 2.97 14.39 -6.44
N ASP A 163 2.88 13.18 -6.96
CA ASP A 163 1.77 12.26 -6.72
C ASP A 163 1.68 11.83 -5.24
N VAL A 164 2.83 11.59 -4.60
CA VAL A 164 2.90 11.28 -3.16
C VAL A 164 2.58 12.54 -2.33
N GLN A 165 3.09 13.71 -2.70
CA GLN A 165 2.74 14.97 -2.05
C GLN A 165 1.23 15.23 -2.09
N ASN A 166 0.61 15.04 -3.26
CA ASN A 166 -0.83 15.20 -3.42
C ASN A 166 -1.64 14.20 -2.60
N GLN A 167 -1.09 13.03 -2.29
CA GLN A 167 -1.73 12.05 -1.43
C GLN A 167 -1.73 12.45 0.06
N TYR A 168 -0.74 13.26 0.48
CA TYR A 168 -0.54 13.70 1.88
C TYR A 168 -0.59 15.22 2.00
N GLN A 169 -1.53 15.88 1.30
CA GLN A 169 -1.64 17.35 1.21
C GLN A 169 -1.70 18.07 2.56
N GLU A 170 -2.27 17.42 3.58
CA GLU A 170 -2.41 17.99 4.92
C GLU A 170 -1.14 17.82 5.78
N THR A 171 -0.14 17.09 5.27
CA THR A 171 1.12 16.82 5.97
C THR A 171 2.28 17.37 5.16
N GLU A 172 3.14 18.15 5.79
CA GLU A 172 4.39 18.59 5.18
C GLU A 172 5.36 17.40 5.11
N ILE A 173 5.39 16.74 3.95
CA ILE A 173 6.33 15.65 3.67
C ILE A 173 7.46 16.15 2.78
N ASP A 174 8.60 15.46 2.84
CA ASP A 174 9.74 15.74 1.95
C ASP A 174 9.32 15.69 0.47
N GLU A 175 9.57 16.77 -0.28
CA GLU A 175 9.34 16.82 -1.72
C GLU A 175 10.00 15.65 -2.46
N LYS A 176 11.17 15.22 -1.97
CA LYS A 176 11.94 14.10 -2.50
C LYS A 176 11.58 12.79 -1.80
N SER A 177 10.27 12.52 -1.67
CA SER A 177 9.77 11.28 -1.06
C SER A 177 10.06 10.01 -1.88
N GLY A 178 10.36 10.13 -3.17
CA GLY A 178 10.81 9.02 -4.00
C GLY A 178 12.26 8.61 -3.69
N PHE A 179 12.59 7.36 -3.97
CA PHE A 179 13.94 6.85 -3.90
C PHE A 179 14.24 5.87 -5.02
N PHE A 180 15.50 5.85 -5.40
CA PHE A 180 16.10 4.86 -6.29
C PHE A 180 17.47 4.50 -5.72
N PHE A 181 17.83 3.22 -5.76
CA PHE A 181 19.18 2.76 -5.47
C PHE A 181 19.56 1.55 -6.33
N GLU A 182 20.85 1.43 -6.55
CA GLU A 182 21.47 0.32 -7.25
C GLU A 182 22.65 -0.19 -6.41
N PHE A 183 22.81 -1.50 -6.30
CA PHE A 183 23.95 -2.11 -5.63
C PHE A 183 24.30 -3.49 -6.19
N HIS A 184 25.55 -3.88 -6.03
CA HIS A 184 26.01 -5.23 -6.33
C HIS A 184 25.67 -6.18 -5.18
N TYR A 185 24.93 -7.24 -5.46
CA TYR A 185 24.45 -8.14 -4.41
C TYR A 185 25.29 -9.40 -4.18
N ASP A 186 26.33 -9.66 -4.98
CA ASP A 186 27.30 -10.77 -4.93
C ASP A 186 26.81 -12.05 -4.21
N SER A 187 26.87 -12.09 -2.89
CA SER A 187 26.42 -13.19 -2.04
C SER A 187 25.09 -12.93 -1.31
N VAL A 188 24.55 -11.72 -1.42
CA VAL A 188 23.33 -11.33 -0.72
C VAL A 188 22.11 -11.95 -1.42
N LYS A 189 21.41 -12.85 -0.73
CA LYS A 189 20.16 -13.46 -1.23
C LYS A 189 18.92 -12.68 -0.81
N GLU A 190 19.03 -11.90 0.22
CA GLU A 190 17.97 -11.07 0.77
C GLU A 190 18.56 -9.94 1.60
N PHE A 191 17.85 -8.83 1.67
CA PHE A 191 18.25 -7.64 2.41
C PHE A 191 17.03 -6.92 2.95
N TYR A 192 17.26 -6.01 3.91
CA TYR A 192 16.25 -5.12 4.41
C TYR A 192 16.44 -3.72 3.83
N ILE A 193 15.35 -3.13 3.35
CA ILE A 193 15.26 -1.68 3.18
C ILE A 193 14.78 -1.14 4.51
N VAL A 194 15.54 -0.23 5.08
CA VAL A 194 15.29 0.39 6.38
C VAL A 194 14.82 1.81 6.14
N PHE A 195 13.66 2.14 6.67
CA PHE A 195 13.10 3.50 6.70
C PHE A 195 13.14 3.97 8.16
N GLU A 196 13.87 5.04 8.44
CA GLU A 196 14.11 5.50 9.81
C GLU A 196 13.90 7.00 9.93
N ALA A 197 13.16 7.41 10.96
CA ALA A 197 12.88 8.79 11.30
C ALA A 197 12.88 8.94 12.83
N GLY A 198 13.93 9.58 13.36
CA GLY A 198 14.14 9.66 14.81
C GLY A 198 14.19 8.27 15.44
N ASN A 199 13.27 7.99 16.37
CA ASN A 199 13.19 6.70 17.06
C ASN A 199 12.28 5.68 16.35
N VAL A 200 11.65 6.07 15.24
CA VAL A 200 10.74 5.21 14.50
C VAL A 200 11.49 4.50 13.37
N ARG A 201 11.35 3.18 13.32
CA ARG A 201 12.02 2.36 12.32
C ARG A 201 11.05 1.36 11.69
N THR A 202 11.07 1.30 10.37
CA THR A 202 10.32 0.31 9.58
C THR A 202 11.27 -0.45 8.67
N LEU A 203 11.02 -1.75 8.53
CA LEU A 203 11.88 -2.66 7.77
C LEU A 203 11.07 -3.37 6.69
N ARG A 204 11.59 -3.38 5.47
CA ARG A 204 11.06 -4.19 4.37
C ARG A 204 12.06 -5.24 3.95
N LEU A 205 11.77 -6.51 4.20
CA LEU A 205 12.56 -7.62 3.68
C LEU A 205 12.33 -7.78 2.18
N VAL A 206 13.42 -7.86 1.43
CA VAL A 206 13.44 -8.11 0.00
C VAL A 206 14.20 -9.41 -0.25
N HIS A 207 13.58 -10.33 -1.01
CA HIS A 207 14.21 -11.57 -1.45
C HIS A 207 14.67 -11.41 -2.90
N LEU A 208 15.96 -11.60 -3.16
CA LEU A 208 16.54 -11.62 -4.49
C LEU A 208 16.31 -13.01 -5.11
N GLN A 209 15.20 -13.18 -5.81
CA GLN A 209 14.98 -14.41 -6.59
C GLN A 209 15.49 -14.17 -8.01
N PRO A 210 16.41 -15.01 -8.53
CA PRO A 210 16.77 -14.94 -9.95
C PRO A 210 15.52 -15.13 -10.81
N GLN A 211 15.33 -14.28 -11.82
CA GLN A 211 14.13 -14.20 -12.67
C GLN A 211 13.82 -15.48 -13.50
N LYS A 212 14.48 -16.59 -13.28
CA LYS A 212 14.22 -17.85 -14.01
C LYS A 212 12.75 -18.29 -14.05
N ARG A 213 11.90 -17.83 -13.11
CA ARG A 213 10.48 -18.25 -13.06
C ARG A 213 9.52 -17.44 -13.94
N LEU A 214 9.87 -16.24 -14.37
CA LEU A 214 8.97 -15.45 -15.24
C LEU A 214 9.08 -15.88 -16.70
N ALA A 215 10.28 -16.22 -17.19
CA ALA A 215 10.47 -16.76 -18.53
C ALA A 215 9.81 -18.15 -18.70
N GLU A 216 9.85 -19.01 -17.68
CA GLU A 216 9.18 -20.31 -17.70
C GLU A 216 7.64 -20.18 -17.64
N LYS A 217 7.08 -19.24 -16.86
CA LYS A 217 5.64 -18.98 -16.85
C LYS A 217 5.14 -18.39 -18.17
N ALA A 218 5.88 -17.48 -18.78
CA ALA A 218 5.56 -16.95 -20.10
C ALA A 218 5.60 -18.06 -21.17
N ALA A 219 6.60 -18.92 -21.16
CA ALA A 219 6.70 -20.06 -22.09
C ALA A 219 5.56 -21.09 -21.93
N VAL A 220 5.04 -21.28 -20.71
CA VAL A 220 3.90 -22.17 -20.44
C VAL A 220 2.59 -21.55 -20.96
N TYR A 221 2.42 -20.21 -20.88
CA TYR A 221 1.26 -19.54 -21.43
C TYR A 221 1.24 -19.57 -22.96
N PHE A 222 2.39 -19.39 -23.62
CA PHE A 222 2.48 -19.48 -25.09
C PHE A 222 2.27 -20.90 -25.62
N ARG A 223 2.63 -21.96 -24.88
CA ARG A 223 2.38 -23.36 -25.29
C ARG A 223 0.91 -23.80 -25.14
N LYS A 224 0.11 -23.15 -24.29
CA LYS A 224 -1.32 -23.47 -24.15
C LYS A 224 -2.20 -22.74 -25.17
N GLY A 225 -1.73 -21.65 -25.78
CA GLY A 225 -2.48 -20.89 -26.79
C GLY A 225 -2.45 -21.45 -28.20
N SER A 226 -1.56 -22.41 -28.53
CA SER A 226 -1.41 -22.95 -29.90
C SER A 226 -2.09 -24.33 -30.12
N ARG A 227 -3.04 -24.72 -29.30
CA ARG A 227 -3.82 -25.96 -29.46
C ARG A 227 -5.28 -25.79 -29.89
N TYR A 228 -5.65 -24.58 -30.30
CA TYR A 228 -6.97 -24.30 -30.92
C TYR A 228 -6.74 -23.48 -32.20
N MET A 229 -6.35 -24.16 -33.25
CA MET A 229 -6.65 -23.89 -34.64
C MET A 229 -6.90 -25.22 -35.34
#